data_e103ae9862f5bd02b22980fbc636ce13
#
_entry.id   e103ae9862f5bd02b22980fbc636ce13
#
_cell.length_a   1.000
_cell.length_b   1.000
_cell.length_c   1.000
_cell.angle_alpha   90.00
_cell.angle_beta   90.00
_cell.angle_gamma   90.00
#
_symmetry.space_group_name_H-M   'P 1'
#
loop_
_entity.id
_entity.type
_entity.pdbx_description
1 polymer ?
#
loop_
_entity_poly.entity_id
_entity_poly.type
_entity_poly.pdbx_seq_one_letter_code
_entity_poly.pdbx_strand_id
1 'polypeptide(L)'
;MFELINAYEFEEVYINDNNKELINAYEVVKNDCNHLIIELSDLENSYNNLSEEEQQSFYYEKRERFNNLVLSEKSRVEKAALFIFLNKTCFNGMYRVNKKGKFNVPFGKRKNVSLFDAENLHKTSELLQNVIIRSCDYHDVLSFADSSTLVYFDPPYRPLNATSSFTSYTEDDFSDKNQIELADLFKELSTKGAKVMLSNSDPKNVDENDNFFDDLYAGYNIMRVDASRAINSVGSKRGKIKELLICNY
;
A
#
# COMPACT_ATOMS: atom_id res chain seq x y z
N MET A 1 11.23 4.17 1.08
CA MET A 1 11.27 5.46 0.38
C MET A 1 11.64 6.61 1.31
N PHE A 2 10.87 6.99 2.34
CA PHE A 2 11.15 8.15 3.22
C PHE A 2 12.56 8.15 3.83
N GLU A 3 13.07 7.00 4.29
CA GLU A 3 14.44 6.89 4.79
C GLU A 3 15.47 7.18 3.70
N LEU A 4 15.23 6.75 2.46
CA LEU A 4 16.13 7.03 1.34
C LEU A 4 16.14 8.51 0.98
N ILE A 5 14.98 9.16 0.91
CA ILE A 5 14.89 10.61 0.63
C ILE A 5 15.57 11.43 1.73
N ASN A 6 15.47 10.97 2.97
CA ASN A 6 16.11 11.65 4.11
C ASN A 6 17.65 11.44 4.16
N ALA A 7 18.14 10.34 3.58
CA ALA A 7 19.56 9.95 3.63
C ALA A 7 20.35 10.35 2.38
N TYR A 8 19.68 10.53 1.25
CA TYR A 8 20.30 10.77 -0.05
C TYR A 8 19.61 11.89 -0.81
N GLU A 9 20.34 12.62 -1.63
CA GLU A 9 19.81 13.60 -2.57
C GLU A 9 19.45 12.90 -3.89
N PHE A 10 18.25 13.19 -4.39
CA PHE A 10 17.75 12.70 -5.68
C PHE A 10 17.34 13.90 -6.54
N GLU A 11 17.57 13.83 -7.84
CA GLU A 11 17.09 14.86 -8.78
C GLU A 11 15.56 14.82 -8.83
N GLU A 12 14.98 13.62 -8.91
CA GLU A 12 13.53 13.42 -8.91
C GLU A 12 13.16 12.16 -8.12
N VAL A 13 12.02 12.21 -7.44
CA VAL A 13 11.44 11.07 -6.73
C VAL A 13 10.00 10.90 -7.16
N TYR A 14 9.64 9.67 -7.53
CA TYR A 14 8.28 9.31 -7.93
C TYR A 14 7.65 8.31 -6.97
N ILE A 15 6.38 8.55 -6.66
CA ILE A 15 5.49 7.56 -6.03
C ILE A 15 4.35 7.31 -6.99
N ASN A 16 4.06 6.04 -7.23
CA ASN A 16 2.91 5.64 -8.04
C ASN A 16 2.16 4.48 -7.40
N ASP A 17 0.84 4.55 -7.40
CA ASP A 17 -0.06 3.47 -7.02
C ASP A 17 -1.36 3.59 -7.82
N ASN A 18 -1.96 2.47 -8.22
CA ASN A 18 -3.25 2.48 -8.90
C ASN A 18 -4.43 2.83 -7.96
N ASN A 19 -4.23 2.76 -6.65
CA ASN A 19 -5.22 3.12 -5.64
C ASN A 19 -5.34 4.65 -5.51
N LYS A 20 -6.34 5.23 -6.18
CA LYS A 20 -6.61 6.68 -6.18
C LYS A 20 -6.85 7.24 -4.78
N GLU A 21 -7.40 6.46 -3.87
CA GLU A 21 -7.68 6.89 -2.49
C GLU A 21 -6.40 7.00 -1.67
N LEU A 22 -5.46 6.06 -1.87
CA LEU A 22 -4.12 6.11 -1.27
C LEU A 22 -3.34 7.30 -1.82
N ILE A 23 -3.34 7.48 -3.14
CA ILE A 23 -2.67 8.61 -3.78
C ILE A 23 -3.26 9.94 -3.32
N ASN A 24 -4.59 10.05 -3.22
CA ASN A 24 -5.21 11.24 -2.65
C ASN A 24 -4.73 11.51 -1.21
N ALA A 25 -4.58 10.48 -0.38
CA ALA A 25 -4.07 10.67 0.97
C ALA A 25 -2.63 11.23 0.97
N TYR A 26 -1.75 10.73 0.11
CA TYR A 26 -0.40 11.30 -0.05
C TYR A 26 -0.42 12.73 -0.56
N GLU A 27 -1.25 13.04 -1.56
CA GLU A 27 -1.41 14.40 -2.10
C GLU A 27 -1.93 15.38 -1.03
N VAL A 28 -2.87 14.96 -0.19
CA VAL A 28 -3.40 15.78 0.90
C VAL A 28 -2.34 15.98 2.00
N VAL A 29 -1.60 14.95 2.37
CA VAL A 29 -0.46 15.11 3.30
C VAL A 29 0.57 16.09 2.75
N LYS A 30 0.86 16.03 1.44
CA LYS A 30 1.79 16.94 0.78
C LYS A 30 1.31 18.39 0.79
N ASN A 31 0.04 18.64 0.42
CA ASN A 31 -0.44 19.96 0.03
C ASN A 31 -1.38 20.62 1.06
N ASP A 32 -2.04 19.83 1.94
CA ASP A 32 -3.07 20.29 2.87
C ASP A 32 -2.94 19.67 4.28
N CYS A 33 -1.72 19.41 4.72
CA CYS A 33 -1.42 18.70 5.97
C CYS A 33 -2.16 19.28 7.19
N ASN A 34 -2.22 20.60 7.33
CA ASN A 34 -2.89 21.26 8.45
C ASN A 34 -4.40 21.00 8.47
N HIS A 35 -5.07 21.07 7.32
CA HIS A 35 -6.49 20.77 7.23
C HIS A 35 -6.78 19.29 7.49
N LEU A 36 -5.89 18.40 7.02
CA LEU A 36 -5.98 16.98 7.32
C LEU A 36 -5.88 16.69 8.83
N ILE A 37 -4.95 17.35 9.53
CA ILE A 37 -4.78 17.22 10.98
C ILE A 37 -6.05 17.66 11.72
N ILE A 38 -6.71 18.74 11.29
CA ILE A 38 -7.96 19.20 11.88
C ILE A 38 -9.07 18.14 11.71
N GLU A 39 -9.28 17.65 10.49
CA GLU A 39 -10.29 16.64 10.19
C GLU A 39 -10.03 15.32 10.96
N LEU A 40 -8.75 14.89 11.05
CA LEU A 40 -8.38 13.71 11.81
C LEU A 40 -8.60 13.89 13.31
N SER A 41 -8.30 15.09 13.85
CA SER A 41 -8.53 15.42 15.26
C SER A 41 -10.02 15.36 15.61
N ASP A 42 -10.87 15.90 14.74
CA ASP A 42 -12.32 15.88 14.92
C ASP A 42 -12.89 14.46 14.87
N LEU A 43 -12.41 13.63 13.93
CA LEU A 43 -12.77 12.21 13.85
C LEU A 43 -12.30 11.43 15.07
N GLU A 44 -11.06 11.63 15.53
CA GLU A 44 -10.48 10.97 16.69
C GLU A 44 -11.23 11.32 17.98
N ASN A 45 -11.48 12.61 18.20
CA ASN A 45 -12.21 13.10 19.37
C ASN A 45 -13.66 12.59 19.37
N SER A 46 -14.34 12.66 18.24
CA SER A 46 -15.70 12.15 18.08
C SER A 46 -15.77 10.65 18.39
N TYR A 47 -14.87 9.86 17.81
CA TYR A 47 -14.85 8.41 17.96
C TYR A 47 -14.48 7.95 19.40
N ASN A 48 -13.43 8.53 20.00
CA ASN A 48 -12.91 8.09 21.28
C ASN A 48 -13.84 8.41 22.47
N ASN A 49 -14.76 9.36 22.32
CA ASN A 49 -15.76 9.70 23.34
C ASN A 49 -17.02 8.81 23.29
N LEU A 50 -17.12 7.88 22.34
CA LEU A 50 -18.28 7.00 22.17
C LEU A 50 -18.10 5.67 22.90
N SER A 51 -19.24 5.07 23.30
CA SER A 51 -19.28 3.67 23.73
C SER A 51 -18.97 2.72 22.56
N GLU A 52 -18.67 1.45 22.85
CA GLU A 52 -18.33 0.47 21.80
C GLU A 52 -19.43 0.30 20.73
N GLU A 53 -20.69 0.31 21.16
CA GLU A 53 -21.84 0.20 20.26
C GLU A 53 -21.98 1.44 19.37
N GLU A 54 -21.80 2.63 19.96
CA GLU A 54 -21.80 3.89 19.22
C GLU A 54 -20.58 4.01 18.28
N GLN A 55 -19.39 3.54 18.69
CA GLN A 55 -18.19 3.47 17.84
C GLN A 55 -18.43 2.60 16.60
N GLN A 56 -19.11 1.46 16.77
CA GLN A 56 -19.49 0.62 15.64
C GLN A 56 -20.43 1.34 14.68
N SER A 57 -21.45 2.02 15.20
CA SER A 57 -22.41 2.79 14.39
C SER A 57 -21.72 3.94 13.66
N PHE A 58 -20.85 4.68 14.34
CA PHE A 58 -20.03 5.74 13.78
C PHE A 58 -19.11 5.26 12.68
N TYR A 59 -18.44 4.11 12.90
CA TYR A 59 -17.57 3.49 11.89
C TYR A 59 -18.34 3.19 10.60
N TYR A 60 -19.53 2.58 10.69
CA TYR A 60 -20.32 2.26 9.50
C TYR A 60 -20.89 3.49 8.81
N GLU A 61 -21.27 4.52 9.56
CA GLU A 61 -21.66 5.83 9.00
C GLU A 61 -20.50 6.44 8.19
N LYS A 62 -19.29 6.50 8.79
CA LYS A 62 -18.11 7.06 8.11
C LYS A 62 -17.68 6.22 6.91
N ARG A 63 -17.82 4.89 6.98
CA ARG A 63 -17.58 4.00 5.85
C ARG A 63 -18.54 4.26 4.70
N GLU A 64 -19.82 4.46 5.00
CA GLU A 64 -20.81 4.80 3.97
C GLU A 64 -20.53 6.18 3.37
N ARG A 65 -20.22 7.17 4.21
CA ARG A 65 -19.79 8.50 3.76
C ARG A 65 -18.60 8.41 2.82
N PHE A 66 -17.54 7.68 3.20
CA PHE A 66 -16.37 7.43 2.37
C PHE A 66 -16.74 6.83 1.01
N ASN A 67 -17.58 5.81 1.01
CA ASN A 67 -17.98 5.10 -0.20
C ASN A 67 -18.87 5.93 -1.16
N ASN A 68 -19.56 6.92 -0.64
CA ASN A 68 -20.47 7.77 -1.43
C ASN A 68 -19.84 9.14 -1.77
N LEU A 69 -18.73 9.50 -1.12
CA LEU A 69 -18.05 10.75 -1.36
C LEU A 69 -17.25 10.66 -2.67
N VAL A 70 -17.63 11.45 -3.66
CA VAL A 70 -16.90 11.56 -4.92
C VAL A 70 -15.63 12.37 -4.68
N LEU A 71 -14.49 11.86 -5.15
CA LEU A 71 -13.21 12.56 -5.04
C LEU A 71 -13.19 13.80 -5.93
N SER A 72 -12.95 14.96 -5.33
CA SER A 72 -12.88 16.27 -5.97
C SER A 72 -12.01 17.21 -5.13
N GLU A 73 -11.64 18.37 -5.67
CA GLU A 73 -10.89 19.40 -4.91
C GLU A 73 -11.55 19.78 -3.58
N LYS A 74 -12.89 19.83 -3.55
CA LYS A 74 -13.65 20.21 -2.34
C LYS A 74 -13.73 19.10 -1.29
N SER A 75 -13.61 17.84 -1.70
CA SER A 75 -13.80 16.67 -0.85
C SER A 75 -12.52 15.90 -0.56
N ARG A 76 -11.39 16.25 -1.18
CA ARG A 76 -10.15 15.49 -1.10
C ARG A 76 -9.61 15.35 0.33
N VAL A 77 -9.71 16.40 1.14
CA VAL A 77 -9.23 16.37 2.53
C VAL A 77 -10.11 15.48 3.39
N GLU A 78 -11.45 15.66 3.33
CA GLU A 78 -12.40 14.77 4.01
C GLU A 78 -12.20 13.31 3.59
N LYS A 79 -12.03 13.08 2.29
CA LYS A 79 -11.82 11.73 1.75
C LYS A 79 -10.53 11.09 2.29
N ALA A 80 -9.44 11.85 2.37
CA ALA A 80 -8.17 11.39 2.94
C ALA A 80 -8.28 11.11 4.45
N ALA A 81 -8.95 11.99 5.21
CA ALA A 81 -9.18 11.79 6.63
C ALA A 81 -10.02 10.53 6.90
N LEU A 82 -11.08 10.32 6.13
CA LEU A 82 -11.91 9.12 6.20
C LEU A 82 -11.13 7.85 5.81
N PHE A 83 -10.27 7.91 4.79
CA PHE A 83 -9.39 6.79 4.41
C PHE A 83 -8.50 6.36 5.57
N ILE A 84 -7.81 7.31 6.21
CA ILE A 84 -6.94 7.07 7.37
C ILE A 84 -7.75 6.54 8.55
N PHE A 85 -8.88 7.17 8.88
CA PHE A 85 -9.77 6.75 9.95
C PHE A 85 -10.23 5.28 9.77
N LEU A 86 -10.73 4.95 8.58
CA LEU A 86 -11.22 3.60 8.29
C LEU A 86 -10.09 2.57 8.38
N ASN A 87 -8.91 2.86 7.85
CA ASN A 87 -7.77 1.96 7.94
C ASN A 87 -7.34 1.72 9.40
N LYS A 88 -7.34 2.76 10.24
CA LYS A 88 -6.96 2.67 11.66
C LYS A 88 -8.00 1.95 12.52
N THR A 89 -9.29 2.00 12.15
CA THR A 89 -10.42 1.48 12.96
C THR A 89 -11.04 0.20 12.42
N CYS A 90 -10.71 -0.22 11.20
CA CYS A 90 -11.21 -1.45 10.61
C CYS A 90 -10.53 -2.70 11.16
N PHE A 91 -11.10 -3.87 10.83
CA PHE A 91 -10.56 -5.17 11.19
C PHE A 91 -9.15 -5.35 10.60
N ASN A 92 -8.16 -5.57 11.46
CA ASN A 92 -6.74 -5.79 11.14
C ASN A 92 -6.05 -4.67 10.34
N GLY A 93 -6.63 -3.47 10.21
CA GLY A 93 -6.05 -2.39 9.42
C GLY A 93 -5.95 -2.71 7.92
N MET A 94 -6.85 -3.56 7.42
CA MET A 94 -6.84 -3.98 6.02
C MET A 94 -7.48 -2.93 5.11
N TYR A 95 -6.99 -2.81 3.88
CA TYR A 95 -7.70 -2.14 2.81
C TYR A 95 -8.30 -3.20 1.87
N ARG A 96 -9.60 -3.14 1.64
CA ARG A 96 -10.30 -4.03 0.72
C ARG A 96 -11.54 -3.36 0.17
N VAL A 97 -11.76 -3.51 -1.13
CA VAL A 97 -12.98 -3.06 -1.82
C VAL A 97 -13.75 -4.26 -2.38
N ASN A 98 -15.04 -4.09 -2.57
CA ASN A 98 -15.86 -5.06 -3.28
C ASN A 98 -15.81 -4.84 -4.80
N LYS A 99 -16.47 -5.69 -5.59
CA LYS A 99 -16.57 -5.58 -7.06
C LYS A 99 -17.13 -4.23 -7.58
N LYS A 100 -17.75 -3.42 -6.72
CA LYS A 100 -18.22 -2.07 -7.05
C LYS A 100 -17.23 -0.97 -6.63
N GLY A 101 -15.99 -1.33 -6.27
CA GLY A 101 -14.97 -0.40 -5.79
C GLY A 101 -15.25 0.20 -4.40
N LYS A 102 -16.25 -0.33 -3.64
CA LYS A 102 -16.59 0.20 -2.32
C LYS A 102 -15.80 -0.49 -1.22
N PHE A 103 -15.19 0.28 -0.33
CA PHE A 103 -14.53 -0.21 0.88
C PHE A 103 -15.50 -1.03 1.74
N ASN A 104 -15.12 -2.27 2.07
CA ASN A 104 -16.05 -3.21 2.70
C ASN A 104 -15.47 -3.96 3.93
N VAL A 105 -14.36 -3.51 4.48
CA VAL A 105 -13.79 -4.12 5.69
C VAL A 105 -14.71 -3.87 6.88
N PRO A 106 -14.96 -4.86 7.76
CA PRO A 106 -15.79 -4.68 8.94
C PRO A 106 -15.07 -3.87 10.03
N PHE A 107 -15.84 -3.41 11.02
CA PHE A 107 -15.35 -2.74 12.21
C PHE A 107 -14.34 -3.58 12.99
N GLY A 108 -13.24 -2.98 13.42
CA GLY A 108 -12.11 -3.63 14.09
C GLY A 108 -12.20 -3.69 15.62
N LYS A 109 -13.24 -3.10 16.22
CA LYS A 109 -13.46 -3.05 17.70
C LYS A 109 -12.27 -2.44 18.46
N ARG A 110 -11.60 -1.47 17.88
CA ARG A 110 -10.46 -0.78 18.53
C ARG A 110 -10.98 0.37 19.38
N LYS A 111 -10.61 0.36 20.65
CA LYS A 111 -10.88 1.44 21.64
C LYS A 111 -9.67 2.37 21.71
N ASN A 112 -9.91 3.65 21.99
CA ASN A 112 -8.86 4.67 22.20
C ASN A 112 -7.83 4.67 21.06
N VAL A 113 -8.29 4.97 19.85
CA VAL A 113 -7.46 4.97 18.65
C VAL A 113 -6.72 6.30 18.56
N SER A 114 -5.41 6.25 18.33
CA SER A 114 -4.65 7.38 17.80
C SER A 114 -4.62 7.27 16.30
N LEU A 115 -5.27 8.21 15.61
CA LEU A 115 -5.37 8.19 14.14
C LEU A 115 -4.08 8.66 13.49
N PHE A 116 -3.37 9.61 14.11
CA PHE A 116 -2.20 10.25 13.54
C PHE A 116 -1.21 10.71 14.62
N ASP A 117 -0.02 11.05 14.15
CA ASP A 117 1.00 11.80 14.87
C ASP A 117 1.24 13.08 14.07
N ALA A 118 0.92 14.25 14.64
CA ALA A 118 0.99 15.53 13.94
C ALA A 118 2.43 15.88 13.52
N GLU A 119 3.42 15.61 14.39
CA GLU A 119 4.83 15.88 14.08
C GLU A 119 5.30 15.01 12.90
N ASN A 120 4.93 13.72 12.90
CA ASN A 120 5.25 12.81 11.83
C ASN A 120 4.56 13.19 10.51
N LEU A 121 3.30 13.66 10.55
CA LEU A 121 2.59 14.15 9.36
C LEU A 121 3.27 15.39 8.77
N HIS A 122 3.69 16.35 9.60
CA HIS A 122 4.43 17.51 9.13
C HIS A 122 5.77 17.14 8.50
N LYS A 123 6.56 16.28 9.15
CA LYS A 123 7.83 15.79 8.58
C LYS A 123 7.60 15.05 7.25
N THR A 124 6.54 14.25 7.18
CA THR A 124 6.18 13.55 5.94
C THR A 124 5.78 14.54 4.85
N SER A 125 4.99 15.57 5.20
CA SER A 125 4.61 16.64 4.28
C SER A 125 5.84 17.36 3.71
N GLU A 126 6.81 17.70 4.55
CA GLU A 126 8.07 18.32 4.13
C GLU A 126 8.86 17.44 3.15
N LEU A 127 9.00 16.15 3.45
CA LEU A 127 9.69 15.19 2.57
C LEU A 127 8.98 15.02 1.22
N LEU A 128 7.66 15.10 1.20
CA LEU A 128 6.86 14.95 -0.02
C LEU A 128 6.91 16.17 -0.95
N GLN A 129 7.39 17.35 -0.51
CA GLN A 129 7.35 18.57 -1.35
C GLN A 129 8.04 18.37 -2.71
N ASN A 130 9.15 17.64 -2.74
CA ASN A 130 9.92 17.36 -3.95
C ASN A 130 9.58 15.99 -4.59
N VAL A 131 8.51 15.33 -4.14
CA VAL A 131 8.08 14.04 -4.68
C VAL A 131 6.97 14.23 -5.69
N ILE A 132 7.09 13.62 -6.85
CA ILE A 132 6.04 13.53 -7.87
C ILE A 132 5.15 12.34 -7.51
N ILE A 133 3.87 12.62 -7.27
CA ILE A 133 2.89 11.63 -6.86
C ILE A 133 1.93 11.38 -8.03
N ARG A 134 1.74 10.12 -8.43
CA ARG A 134 0.90 9.74 -9.57
C ARG A 134 -0.02 8.59 -9.21
N SER A 135 -1.18 8.55 -9.89
CA SER A 135 -2.07 7.39 -9.88
C SER A 135 -2.25 6.90 -11.30
N CYS A 136 -1.41 5.98 -11.70
CA CYS A 136 -1.40 5.42 -13.04
C CYS A 136 -0.93 3.96 -13.02
N ASP A 137 -0.96 3.33 -14.20
CA ASP A 137 -0.45 1.98 -14.38
C ASP A 137 1.07 1.93 -14.12
N TYR A 138 1.57 0.81 -13.60
CA TYR A 138 2.99 0.63 -13.28
C TYR A 138 3.91 0.67 -14.51
N HIS A 139 3.39 0.44 -15.72
CA HIS A 139 4.17 0.60 -16.96
C HIS A 139 4.55 2.06 -17.25
N ASP A 140 3.88 3.05 -16.64
CA ASP A 140 4.21 4.46 -16.83
C ASP A 140 5.67 4.79 -16.45
N VAL A 141 6.30 3.96 -15.62
CA VAL A 141 7.72 4.06 -15.27
C VAL A 141 8.63 4.07 -16.50
N LEU A 142 8.25 3.42 -17.59
CA LEU A 142 9.02 3.41 -18.84
C LEU A 142 9.17 4.78 -19.48
N SER A 143 8.27 5.72 -19.17
CA SER A 143 8.28 7.06 -19.74
C SER A 143 9.40 7.95 -19.20
N PHE A 144 9.96 7.61 -18.03
CA PHE A 144 10.98 8.44 -17.36
C PHE A 144 12.20 7.66 -16.87
N ALA A 145 12.11 6.33 -16.71
CA ALA A 145 13.24 5.54 -16.21
C ALA A 145 14.37 5.39 -17.22
N ASP A 146 15.59 5.59 -16.76
CA ASP A 146 16.84 5.46 -17.52
C ASP A 146 17.94 4.81 -16.65
N SER A 147 19.18 4.85 -17.13
CA SER A 147 20.34 4.25 -16.45
C SER A 147 20.74 4.90 -15.11
N SER A 148 20.21 6.07 -14.78
CA SER A 148 20.41 6.76 -13.49
C SER A 148 19.29 6.44 -12.48
N THR A 149 18.24 5.74 -12.92
CA THR A 149 17.03 5.50 -12.13
C THR A 149 17.14 4.23 -11.28
N LEU A 150 16.70 4.33 -10.02
CA LEU A 150 16.37 3.17 -9.16
C LEU A 150 14.86 3.00 -9.12
N VAL A 151 14.37 1.85 -9.56
CA VAL A 151 12.96 1.48 -9.52
C VAL A 151 12.73 0.39 -8.47
N TYR A 152 11.76 0.61 -7.57
CA TYR A 152 11.32 -0.40 -6.61
C TYR A 152 9.86 -0.76 -6.87
N PHE A 153 9.60 -2.02 -7.18
CA PHE A 153 8.27 -2.58 -7.32
C PHE A 153 7.84 -3.32 -6.06
N ASP A 154 6.70 -2.94 -5.50
CA ASP A 154 5.99 -3.62 -4.42
C ASP A 154 4.58 -4.01 -4.91
N PRO A 155 4.49 -5.02 -5.80
CA PRO A 155 3.22 -5.43 -6.37
C PRO A 155 2.37 -6.16 -5.34
N PRO A 156 1.07 -6.35 -5.59
CA PRO A 156 0.29 -7.33 -4.84
C PRO A 156 0.98 -8.70 -4.88
N TYR A 157 1.29 -9.24 -3.68
CA TYR A 157 2.04 -10.49 -3.55
C TYR A 157 1.23 -11.68 -4.08
N ARG A 158 1.91 -12.60 -4.77
CA ARG A 158 1.32 -13.84 -5.23
C ARG A 158 0.76 -14.63 -4.04
N PRO A 159 -0.53 -15.02 -4.04
CA PRO A 159 -1.12 -15.80 -2.95
C PRO A 159 -0.41 -17.15 -2.78
N LEU A 160 -0.02 -17.48 -1.54
CA LEU A 160 0.69 -18.74 -1.23
C LEU A 160 -0.22 -19.97 -1.18
N ASN A 161 -1.55 -19.81 -1.04
CA ASN A 161 -2.55 -20.88 -1.02
C ASN A 161 -3.91 -20.40 -1.48
N ALA A 162 -4.77 -21.33 -1.93
CA ALA A 162 -6.13 -21.05 -2.40
C ALA A 162 -7.01 -20.33 -1.35
N THR A 163 -6.73 -20.50 -0.04
CA THR A 163 -7.45 -19.80 1.03
C THR A 163 -6.95 -18.38 1.26
N SER A 164 -5.73 -18.03 0.83
CA SER A 164 -5.25 -16.65 0.86
C SER A 164 -5.78 -15.81 -0.31
N SER A 165 -6.27 -16.45 -1.37
CA SER A 165 -6.99 -15.79 -2.47
C SER A 165 -8.40 -15.28 -2.07
N PHE A 166 -8.94 -15.67 -0.90
CA PHE A 166 -10.19 -15.12 -0.36
C PHE A 166 -10.11 -13.64 0.05
N THR A 167 -8.93 -13.05 0.08
CA THR A 167 -8.75 -11.59 0.29
C THR A 167 -8.92 -10.78 -1.00
N SER A 168 -8.92 -11.44 -2.15
CA SER A 168 -9.04 -10.86 -3.47
C SER A 168 -10.50 -10.86 -3.92
N TYR A 169 -11.22 -9.80 -3.58
CA TYR A 169 -12.60 -9.57 -4.04
C TYR A 169 -12.69 -8.50 -5.14
N THR A 170 -11.61 -8.22 -5.83
CA THR A 170 -11.61 -7.32 -6.98
C THR A 170 -11.53 -8.13 -8.28
N GLU A 171 -12.21 -7.68 -9.32
CA GLU A 171 -12.09 -8.25 -10.68
C GLU A 171 -10.68 -8.10 -11.26
N ASP A 172 -9.84 -7.27 -10.63
CA ASP A 172 -8.45 -6.97 -11.00
C ASP A 172 -7.47 -7.57 -9.99
N ASP A 173 -7.57 -8.88 -9.70
CA ASP A 173 -6.54 -9.56 -8.93
C ASP A 173 -5.23 -9.59 -9.75
N PHE A 174 -4.13 -9.16 -9.11
CA PHE A 174 -2.80 -9.23 -9.68
C PHE A 174 -2.42 -10.71 -9.84
N SER A 175 -2.81 -11.28 -10.97
CA SER A 175 -2.73 -12.71 -11.30
C SER A 175 -1.31 -13.13 -11.69
N ASP A 176 -1.08 -14.44 -11.85
CA ASP A 176 0.19 -14.93 -12.40
C ASP A 176 0.51 -14.32 -13.78
N LYS A 177 -0.51 -13.99 -14.58
CA LYS A 177 -0.32 -13.26 -15.85
C LYS A 177 0.27 -11.87 -15.61
N ASN A 178 -0.24 -11.13 -14.63
CA ASN A 178 0.29 -9.81 -14.29
C ASN A 178 1.70 -9.89 -13.66
N GLN A 179 2.00 -10.97 -12.93
CA GLN A 179 3.37 -11.22 -12.45
C GLN A 179 4.35 -11.45 -13.62
N ILE A 180 3.91 -12.13 -14.67
CA ILE A 180 4.71 -12.33 -15.90
C ILE A 180 4.90 -11.01 -16.64
N GLU A 181 3.84 -10.21 -16.83
CA GLU A 181 3.91 -8.89 -17.46
C GLU A 181 4.86 -7.95 -16.67
N LEU A 182 4.82 -8.00 -15.34
CA LEU A 182 5.74 -7.24 -14.48
C LEU A 182 7.20 -7.69 -14.65
N ALA A 183 7.44 -8.99 -14.83
CA ALA A 183 8.80 -9.50 -15.08
C ALA A 183 9.32 -9.07 -16.47
N ASP A 184 8.47 -8.99 -17.47
CA ASP A 184 8.84 -8.44 -18.78
C ASP A 184 9.22 -6.95 -18.67
N LEU A 185 8.43 -6.16 -17.90
CA LEU A 185 8.75 -4.77 -17.61
C LEU A 185 10.08 -4.63 -16.84
N PHE A 186 10.31 -5.49 -15.83
CA PHE A 186 11.57 -5.54 -15.08
C PHE A 186 12.77 -5.74 -16.01
N LYS A 187 12.65 -6.68 -16.96
CA LYS A 187 13.67 -6.97 -17.97
C LYS A 187 13.88 -5.79 -18.91
N GLU A 188 12.82 -5.14 -19.37
CA GLU A 188 12.90 -3.96 -20.23
C GLU A 188 13.65 -2.82 -19.54
N LEU A 189 13.30 -2.50 -18.29
CA LEU A 189 13.99 -1.50 -17.48
C LEU A 189 15.47 -1.86 -17.25
N SER A 190 15.75 -3.14 -16.99
CA SER A 190 17.13 -3.64 -16.86
C SER A 190 17.92 -3.41 -18.15
N THR A 191 17.31 -3.62 -19.31
CA THR A 191 17.93 -3.38 -20.62
C THR A 191 18.19 -1.89 -20.87
N LYS A 192 17.35 -1.00 -20.34
CA LYS A 192 17.59 0.46 -20.35
C LYS A 192 18.72 0.90 -19.40
N GLY A 193 19.22 -0.01 -18.58
CA GLY A 193 20.28 0.25 -17.60
C GLY A 193 19.77 0.72 -16.24
N ALA A 194 18.47 0.83 -16.02
CA ALA A 194 17.91 1.16 -14.72
C ALA A 194 18.25 0.09 -13.68
N LYS A 195 18.47 0.50 -12.43
CA LYS A 195 18.55 -0.42 -11.30
C LYS A 195 17.13 -0.75 -10.86
N VAL A 196 16.79 -2.03 -10.87
CA VAL A 196 15.43 -2.48 -10.56
C VAL A 196 15.47 -3.45 -9.39
N MET A 197 14.57 -3.24 -8.45
CA MET A 197 14.32 -4.07 -7.28
C MET A 197 12.84 -4.40 -7.19
N LEU A 198 12.50 -5.62 -6.78
CA LEU A 198 11.12 -6.09 -6.63
C LEU A 198 11.01 -6.97 -5.39
N SER A 199 9.95 -6.76 -4.60
CA SER A 199 9.57 -7.64 -3.49
C SER A 199 8.38 -8.53 -3.85
N ASN A 200 8.33 -9.75 -3.31
CA ASN A 200 7.17 -10.64 -3.44
C ASN A 200 7.17 -11.73 -2.36
N SER A 201 6.07 -12.51 -2.28
CA SER A 201 6.02 -13.72 -1.46
C SER A 201 6.92 -14.81 -2.05
N ASP A 202 7.56 -15.62 -1.19
CA ASP A 202 8.29 -16.81 -1.63
C ASP A 202 7.34 -18.03 -1.66
N PRO A 203 7.00 -18.58 -2.84
CA PRO A 203 6.12 -19.74 -2.96
C PRO A 203 6.69 -20.97 -2.25
N LYS A 204 8.03 -21.06 -2.13
CA LYS A 204 8.73 -22.16 -1.44
C LYS A 204 8.45 -22.24 0.07
N ASN A 205 7.80 -21.23 0.64
CA ASN A 205 7.24 -21.36 2.01
C ASN A 205 6.11 -22.41 2.12
N VAL A 206 5.51 -22.79 1.00
CA VAL A 206 4.39 -23.75 0.96
C VAL A 206 4.72 -24.99 0.13
N ASP A 207 5.35 -24.81 -1.03
CA ASP A 207 5.80 -25.88 -1.91
C ASP A 207 7.25 -25.60 -2.35
N GLU A 208 8.19 -26.42 -1.86
CA GLU A 208 9.62 -26.29 -2.18
C GLU A 208 9.93 -26.45 -3.68
N ASN A 209 9.01 -27.07 -4.44
CA ASN A 209 9.13 -27.28 -5.88
C ASN A 209 8.48 -26.14 -6.71
N ASP A 210 7.79 -25.19 -6.09
CA ASP A 210 7.24 -24.03 -6.82
C ASP A 210 8.39 -23.06 -7.17
N ASN A 211 8.87 -23.17 -8.39
CA ASN A 211 9.94 -22.35 -8.95
C ASN A 211 9.41 -21.14 -9.75
N PHE A 212 8.16 -20.75 -9.60
CA PHE A 212 7.54 -19.70 -10.42
C PHE A 212 8.42 -18.45 -10.54
N PHE A 213 8.85 -17.86 -9.42
CA PHE A 213 9.70 -16.67 -9.46
C PHE A 213 11.17 -16.98 -9.80
N ASP A 214 11.67 -18.15 -9.40
CA ASP A 214 13.05 -18.55 -9.75
C ASP A 214 13.22 -18.71 -11.28
N ASP A 215 12.20 -19.26 -11.96
CA ASP A 215 12.20 -19.40 -13.42
C ASP A 215 11.95 -18.05 -14.10
N LEU A 216 10.98 -17.26 -13.59
CA LEU A 216 10.56 -15.99 -14.17
C LEU A 216 11.69 -14.93 -14.16
N TYR A 217 12.48 -14.92 -13.08
CA TYR A 217 13.60 -14.00 -12.89
C TYR A 217 14.96 -14.69 -13.00
N ALA A 218 15.04 -15.80 -13.76
CA ALA A 218 16.29 -16.50 -14.01
C ALA A 218 17.36 -15.54 -14.58
N GLY A 219 18.56 -15.55 -13.98
CA GLY A 219 19.67 -14.65 -14.38
C GLY A 219 19.74 -13.34 -13.60
N TYR A 220 18.77 -13.06 -12.72
CA TYR A 220 18.79 -11.95 -11.76
C TYR A 220 19.15 -12.42 -10.35
N ASN A 221 19.48 -11.50 -9.47
CA ASN A 221 19.80 -11.80 -8.09
C ASN A 221 18.52 -11.97 -7.27
N ILE A 222 18.21 -13.20 -6.84
CA ILE A 222 17.03 -13.54 -6.04
C ILE A 222 17.46 -13.82 -4.60
N MET A 223 17.14 -12.90 -3.70
CA MET A 223 17.41 -13.04 -2.27
C MET A 223 16.14 -13.45 -1.53
N ARG A 224 16.30 -14.38 -0.57
CA ARG A 224 15.22 -14.79 0.35
C ARG A 224 15.47 -14.20 1.72
N VAL A 225 14.67 -13.20 2.08
CA VAL A 225 14.80 -12.45 3.32
C VAL A 225 13.81 -12.94 4.37
N ASP A 226 14.22 -12.93 5.64
CA ASP A 226 13.34 -13.29 6.75
C ASP A 226 12.34 -12.16 6.98
N ALA A 227 11.05 -12.46 6.89
CA ALA A 227 9.96 -11.56 7.23
C ALA A 227 9.15 -12.11 8.41
N SER A 228 8.63 -11.22 9.25
CA SER A 228 7.76 -11.59 10.37
C SER A 228 6.30 -11.39 9.99
N ARG A 229 5.49 -12.45 9.99
CA ARG A 229 4.04 -12.33 9.88
C ARG A 229 3.44 -11.91 11.22
N ALA A 230 3.09 -10.62 11.34
CA ALA A 230 2.36 -10.10 12.50
C ALA A 230 0.88 -10.53 12.51
N ILE A 231 0.29 -10.84 11.35
CA ILE A 231 -1.14 -11.12 11.17
C ILE A 231 -1.34 -12.57 10.70
N ASN A 232 -1.76 -13.45 11.62
CA ASN A 232 -2.33 -14.74 11.29
C ASN A 232 -3.49 -15.02 12.25
N SER A 233 -4.62 -15.49 11.73
CA SER A 233 -5.80 -15.88 12.53
C SER A 233 -5.51 -17.03 13.51
N VAL A 234 -4.48 -17.84 13.25
CA VAL A 234 -4.00 -18.91 14.12
C VAL A 234 -2.66 -18.51 14.72
N GLY A 235 -2.63 -18.20 16.02
CA GLY A 235 -1.45 -17.71 16.73
C GLY A 235 -0.21 -18.63 16.63
N SER A 236 -0.40 -19.96 16.56
CA SER A 236 0.66 -20.96 16.39
C SER A 236 1.30 -20.96 14.98
N LYS A 237 0.70 -20.26 14.00
CA LYS A 237 1.23 -20.09 12.64
C LYS A 237 1.87 -18.71 12.42
N ARG A 238 2.11 -17.95 13.50
CA ARG A 238 2.93 -16.74 13.48
C ARG A 238 4.38 -17.16 13.54
N GLY A 239 5.02 -17.32 12.36
CA GLY A 239 6.41 -17.75 12.22
C GLY A 239 7.17 -16.83 11.27
N LYS A 240 8.48 -16.99 11.25
CA LYS A 240 9.31 -16.40 10.20
C LYS A 240 8.91 -17.05 8.87
N ILE A 241 8.67 -16.23 7.88
CA ILE A 241 8.48 -16.64 6.49
C ILE A 241 9.60 -16.00 5.66
N LYS A 242 9.85 -16.58 4.50
CA LYS A 242 10.72 -15.95 3.52
C LYS A 242 9.90 -15.07 2.58
N GLU A 243 10.42 -13.92 2.28
CA GLU A 243 9.97 -13.08 1.18
C GLU A 243 11.09 -12.94 0.15
N LEU A 244 10.71 -12.71 -1.09
CA LEU A 244 11.67 -12.52 -2.17
C LEU A 244 12.03 -11.04 -2.28
N LEU A 245 13.32 -10.79 -2.48
CA LEU A 245 13.84 -9.52 -2.94
C LEU A 245 14.68 -9.79 -4.18
N ILE A 246 14.21 -9.33 -5.34
CA ILE A 246 14.80 -9.62 -6.65
C ILE A 246 15.39 -8.31 -7.19
N CYS A 247 16.66 -8.35 -7.64
CA CYS A 247 17.29 -7.18 -8.22
C CYS A 247 18.22 -7.54 -9.40
N ASN A 248 18.47 -6.58 -10.27
CA ASN A 248 19.32 -6.73 -11.45
C ASN A 248 20.79 -6.27 -11.25
N TYR A 249 21.15 -5.97 -10.02
CA TYR A 249 22.49 -5.50 -9.66
C TYR A 249 23.05 -6.23 -8.44
#